data_c5e7e8d0c8fd485cf1d497e07e1358c0
#
_entry.id   c5e7e8d0c8fd485cf1d497e07e1358c0
#
_cell.length_a   1.000
_cell.length_b   1.000
_cell.length_c   1.000
_cell.angle_alpha   90.00
_cell.angle_beta   90.00
_cell.angle_gamma   90.00
#
_symmetry.space_group_name_H-M   'P 1'
#
loop_
_entity.id
_entity.type
_entity.pdbx_description
1 polymer ?
#
loop_
_entity_poly.entity_id
_entity_poly.type
_entity_poly.pdbx_seq_one_letter_code
_entity_poly.pdbx_strand_id
1 'polypeptide(L)'
;MGKLVRKELKSFFASLSGYVVLVFFLLANGLFLWIIPGGYHIPASGLADMQAFFTLAPLLYLFLVPALCMRLFAEERRTGTLELLLTRPLTTWQIVGAKYLAGFLLVLFSILPTLVYPVSLWFLAQPVGHIDVGGIIGSYIGLIFLSGIYVAAGVWASALTENQIIAFLYTLVVAFLLYTGLDFIAGIPLFEDYQTSIQFWGIHFHYEPMSRGVIAFSDVVYFVSFVFLFLWATVRRFHGIRLGGGYVIIAFVVLNLACTRVYLRADITDDKRYTLSESTCSLLRGIDRGVSVDIFLGGKLPAGLQKLQYALTRNLEEFRRLSGNNFRYQLIDPTEIQDPEEKKALVKYLAERGILPINLNRRSEDETLSQQIIFPGLIIYDQETEVSVNLLQNVPGNSADENINHSIEALEYELTKAIRLLIQKQKKVVGFFGRTGRIDLSGSDGYGEDTFLLLSGRSGEL
;
A
#
# COMPACT_ATOMS: atom_id res chain seq x y z
N MET A 1 3.58 21.59 30.14
CA MET A 1 3.09 21.03 28.86
C MET A 1 1.58 20.83 28.86
N GLY A 2 0.95 20.03 29.73
CA GLY A 2 -0.50 19.74 29.70
C GLY A 2 -1.42 20.98 29.83
N LYS A 3 -1.07 22.01 30.63
CA LYS A 3 -1.84 23.26 30.71
C LYS A 3 -1.86 24.02 29.37
N LEU A 4 -0.77 23.95 28.59
CA LEU A 4 -0.71 24.56 27.25
C LEU A 4 -1.58 23.81 26.26
N VAL A 5 -1.53 22.49 26.23
CA VAL A 5 -2.44 21.65 25.40
C VAL A 5 -3.90 21.98 25.70
N ARG A 6 -4.27 22.03 26.99
CA ARG A 6 -5.64 22.37 27.41
C ARG A 6 -6.07 23.78 26.98
N LYS A 7 -5.15 24.76 27.01
CA LYS A 7 -5.41 26.13 26.52
C LYS A 7 -5.74 26.08 25.01
N GLU A 8 -4.90 25.40 24.20
CA GLU A 8 -5.09 25.33 22.76
C GLU A 8 -6.43 24.63 22.39
N LEU A 9 -6.73 23.48 23.02
CA LEU A 9 -8.00 22.78 22.82
C LEU A 9 -9.20 23.68 23.21
N LYS A 10 -9.16 24.36 24.36
CA LYS A 10 -10.23 25.26 24.75
C LYS A 10 -10.39 26.42 23.78
N SER A 11 -9.29 27.00 23.30
CA SER A 11 -9.32 28.08 22.32
C SER A 11 -9.98 27.63 21.01
N PHE A 12 -9.67 26.42 20.55
CA PHE A 12 -10.26 25.86 19.36
C PHE A 12 -11.77 25.65 19.51
N PHE A 13 -12.20 24.94 20.56
CA PHE A 13 -13.62 24.68 20.81
C PHE A 13 -14.41 25.93 21.23
N ALA A 14 -13.77 27.02 21.62
CA ALA A 14 -14.42 28.32 21.82
C ALA A 14 -14.67 29.07 20.50
N SER A 15 -14.05 28.66 19.39
CA SER A 15 -14.19 29.33 18.08
C SER A 15 -15.19 28.62 17.17
N LEU A 16 -16.10 29.37 16.55
CA LEU A 16 -17.06 28.85 15.59
C LEU A 16 -16.36 28.19 14.39
N SER A 17 -15.22 28.74 13.95
CA SER A 17 -14.45 28.23 12.80
C SER A 17 -13.95 26.81 13.00
N GLY A 18 -13.64 26.40 14.24
CA GLY A 18 -13.24 25.03 14.54
C GLY A 18 -14.35 24.02 14.24
N TYR A 19 -15.56 24.32 14.69
CA TYR A 19 -16.72 23.45 14.39
C TYR A 19 -17.04 23.40 12.89
N VAL A 20 -16.98 24.53 12.18
CA VAL A 20 -17.24 24.58 10.74
C VAL A 20 -16.29 23.64 9.96
N VAL A 21 -15.01 23.62 10.31
CA VAL A 21 -14.02 22.76 9.65
C VAL A 21 -14.30 21.27 9.92
N LEU A 22 -14.65 20.92 11.17
CA LEU A 22 -15.00 19.53 11.53
C LEU A 22 -16.28 19.08 10.83
N VAL A 23 -17.32 19.93 10.85
CA VAL A 23 -18.60 19.63 10.18
C VAL A 23 -18.41 19.49 8.68
N PHE A 24 -17.62 20.35 8.04
CA PHE A 24 -17.32 20.23 6.62
C PHE A 24 -16.65 18.87 6.30
N PHE A 25 -15.67 18.44 7.10
CA PHE A 25 -15.02 17.14 6.92
C PHE A 25 -16.01 15.99 7.03
N LEU A 26 -16.87 15.98 8.05
CA LEU A 26 -17.85 14.91 8.24
C LEU A 26 -18.92 14.91 7.14
N LEU A 27 -19.41 16.10 6.75
CA LEU A 27 -20.38 16.22 5.65
C LEU A 27 -19.78 15.75 4.32
N ALA A 28 -18.54 16.16 3.99
CA ALA A 28 -17.87 15.73 2.77
C ALA A 28 -17.72 14.20 2.73
N ASN A 29 -17.23 13.58 3.82
CA ASN A 29 -17.17 12.13 3.91
C ASN A 29 -18.56 11.49 3.73
N GLY A 30 -19.57 11.97 4.46
CA GLY A 30 -20.92 11.43 4.37
C GLY A 30 -21.52 11.54 2.98
N LEU A 31 -21.34 12.68 2.31
CA LEU A 31 -21.84 12.89 0.95
C LEU A 31 -21.19 11.95 -0.08
N PHE A 32 -19.86 11.87 -0.09
CA PHE A 32 -19.15 11.04 -1.06
C PHE A 32 -19.34 9.53 -0.82
N LEU A 33 -19.40 9.10 0.45
CA LEU A 33 -19.51 7.68 0.77
C LEU A 33 -20.95 7.13 0.64
N TRP A 34 -21.97 7.96 0.90
CA TRP A 34 -23.34 7.46 1.05
C TRP A 34 -24.36 8.06 0.07
N ILE A 35 -24.08 9.21 -0.55
CA ILE A 35 -25.10 9.96 -1.32
C ILE A 35 -24.68 10.15 -2.78
N ILE A 36 -23.44 10.59 -3.04
CA ILE A 36 -22.99 10.92 -4.39
C ILE A 36 -22.52 9.65 -5.11
N PRO A 37 -23.20 9.23 -6.20
CA PRO A 37 -22.72 8.10 -7.00
C PRO A 37 -21.35 8.37 -7.59
N GLY A 38 -20.42 7.42 -7.44
CA GLY A 38 -19.06 7.55 -7.94
C GLY A 38 -18.14 6.47 -7.36
N GLY A 39 -16.84 6.56 -7.58
CA GLY A 39 -15.85 5.58 -7.13
C GLY A 39 -15.72 5.42 -5.60
N TYR A 40 -16.26 6.35 -4.81
CA TYR A 40 -16.25 6.29 -3.34
C TYR A 40 -17.60 5.88 -2.74
N HIS A 41 -18.63 5.64 -3.56
CA HIS A 41 -19.98 5.35 -3.08
C HIS A 41 -20.11 3.91 -2.60
N ILE A 42 -20.13 3.68 -1.28
CA ILE A 42 -20.14 2.35 -0.67
C ILE A 42 -21.36 1.50 -1.11
N PRO A 43 -22.62 2.00 -1.09
CA PRO A 43 -23.75 1.17 -1.51
C PRO A 43 -23.71 0.71 -2.97
N ALA A 44 -23.04 1.46 -3.86
CA ALA A 44 -22.93 1.10 -5.28
C ALA A 44 -21.83 0.07 -5.55
N SER A 45 -20.83 -0.07 -4.68
CA SER A 45 -19.76 -1.06 -4.81
C SER A 45 -20.26 -2.50 -4.60
N GLY A 46 -21.37 -2.67 -3.88
CA GLY A 46 -21.88 -3.99 -3.50
C GLY A 46 -21.00 -4.75 -2.49
N LEU A 47 -19.94 -4.13 -2.01
CA LEU A 47 -19.00 -4.68 -1.02
C LEU A 47 -19.17 -3.98 0.33
N ALA A 48 -19.19 -4.76 1.40
CA ALA A 48 -19.25 -4.24 2.77
C ALA A 48 -17.82 -3.96 3.28
N ASP A 49 -17.14 -2.99 2.65
CA ASP A 49 -15.80 -2.60 3.02
C ASP A 49 -15.66 -1.09 3.23
N MET A 50 -14.58 -0.68 3.91
CA MET A 50 -14.27 0.72 4.23
C MET A 50 -13.16 1.30 3.33
N GLN A 51 -12.73 0.61 2.30
CA GLN A 51 -11.60 1.04 1.46
C GLN A 51 -11.85 2.42 0.84
N ALA A 52 -13.09 2.68 0.39
CA ALA A 52 -13.49 3.98 -0.14
C ALA A 52 -13.26 5.13 0.86
N PHE A 53 -13.56 4.91 2.16
CA PHE A 53 -13.31 5.90 3.20
C PHE A 53 -11.80 6.13 3.41
N PHE A 54 -11.01 5.07 3.51
CA PHE A 54 -9.57 5.18 3.74
C PHE A 54 -8.80 5.73 2.54
N THR A 55 -9.38 5.70 1.34
CA THR A 55 -8.84 6.38 0.16
C THR A 55 -9.24 7.86 0.12
N LEU A 56 -10.47 8.20 0.53
CA LEU A 56 -11.00 9.56 0.51
C LEU A 56 -10.46 10.41 1.68
N ALA A 57 -10.39 9.85 2.90
CA ALA A 57 -10.03 10.57 4.11
C ALA A 57 -8.66 11.29 4.04
N PRO A 58 -7.58 10.70 3.49
CA PRO A 58 -6.31 11.40 3.28
C PRO A 58 -6.43 12.66 2.43
N LEU A 59 -7.25 12.63 1.38
CA LEU A 59 -7.48 13.77 0.49
C LEU A 59 -8.23 14.89 1.22
N LEU A 60 -9.23 14.54 2.03
CA LEU A 60 -9.95 15.52 2.85
C LEU A 60 -9.07 16.09 3.97
N TYR A 61 -8.12 15.31 4.47
CA TYR A 61 -7.14 15.77 5.46
C TYR A 61 -6.19 16.82 4.90
N LEU A 62 -5.97 16.86 3.59
CA LEU A 62 -5.20 17.94 2.94
C LEU A 62 -5.81 19.33 3.23
N PHE A 63 -7.12 19.40 3.46
CA PHE A 63 -7.81 20.65 3.81
C PHE A 63 -8.08 20.78 5.30
N LEU A 64 -8.50 19.71 5.96
CA LEU A 64 -8.83 19.70 7.38
C LEU A 64 -7.62 20.08 8.24
N VAL A 65 -6.50 19.37 8.07
CA VAL A 65 -5.35 19.53 8.97
C VAL A 65 -4.70 20.91 8.83
N PRO A 66 -4.47 21.48 7.62
CA PRO A 66 -4.03 22.86 7.49
C PRO A 66 -4.94 23.86 8.17
N ALA A 67 -6.26 23.69 8.06
CA ALA A 67 -7.23 24.59 8.71
C ALA A 67 -7.17 24.51 10.24
N LEU A 68 -6.91 23.32 10.81
CA LEU A 68 -6.73 23.13 12.24
C LEU A 68 -5.40 23.71 12.75
N CYS A 69 -4.32 23.56 11.96
CA CYS A 69 -2.96 23.90 12.40
C CYS A 69 -2.55 25.34 12.11
N MET A 70 -3.20 26.03 11.15
CA MET A 70 -2.80 27.37 10.69
C MET A 70 -2.66 28.41 11.80
N ARG A 71 -3.40 28.26 12.91
CA ARG A 71 -3.42 29.22 14.04
C ARG A 71 -2.38 28.93 15.11
N LEU A 72 -1.82 27.71 15.15
CA LEU A 72 -1.05 27.23 16.30
C LEU A 72 0.12 28.14 16.70
N PHE A 73 0.87 28.68 15.73
CA PHE A 73 1.95 29.64 15.96
C PHE A 73 1.71 30.98 15.25
N ALA A 74 1.07 30.97 14.07
CA ALA A 74 0.89 32.21 13.30
C ALA A 74 0.06 33.27 14.05
N GLU A 75 -0.94 32.86 14.83
CA GLU A 75 -1.74 33.77 15.64
C GLU A 75 -0.92 34.42 16.80
N GLU A 76 -0.12 33.61 17.51
CA GLU A 76 0.74 34.12 18.58
C GLU A 76 1.86 35.03 18.06
N ARG A 77 2.37 34.77 16.84
CA ARG A 77 3.30 35.68 16.15
C ARG A 77 2.63 37.00 15.81
N ARG A 78 1.46 36.92 15.16
CA ARG A 78 0.70 38.12 14.77
C ARG A 78 0.34 39.03 15.97
N THR A 79 0.02 38.42 17.12
CA THR A 79 -0.35 39.15 18.33
C THR A 79 0.83 39.52 19.23
N GLY A 80 2.07 39.17 18.85
CA GLY A 80 3.28 39.42 19.65
C GLY A 80 3.37 38.60 20.94
N THR A 81 2.49 37.65 21.16
CA THR A 81 2.46 36.82 22.38
C THR A 81 3.43 35.66 22.38
N LEU A 82 4.03 35.33 21.22
CA LEU A 82 5.01 34.27 21.10
C LEU A 82 6.26 34.52 21.96
N GLU A 83 6.76 35.76 22.00
CA GLU A 83 7.93 36.12 22.82
C GLU A 83 7.66 35.88 24.31
N LEU A 84 6.45 36.24 24.78
CA LEU A 84 6.02 35.96 26.15
C LEU A 84 5.90 34.45 26.44
N LEU A 85 5.58 33.65 25.43
CA LEU A 85 5.54 32.19 25.58
C LEU A 85 6.95 31.61 25.70
N LEU A 86 7.91 32.14 24.93
CA LEU A 86 9.31 31.67 24.91
C LEU A 86 10.08 32.10 26.17
N THR A 87 9.66 33.15 26.89
CA THR A 87 10.28 33.54 28.15
C THR A 87 9.77 32.75 29.37
N ARG A 88 8.75 31.90 29.20
CA ARG A 88 8.27 31.04 30.28
C ARG A 88 9.26 29.93 30.61
N PRO A 89 9.24 29.34 31.83
CA PRO A 89 10.12 28.24 32.22
C PRO A 89 9.71 26.94 31.55
N LEU A 90 9.68 26.92 30.19
CA LEU A 90 9.38 25.79 29.34
C LEU A 90 10.47 25.71 28.27
N THR A 91 10.92 24.50 27.98
CA THR A 91 11.82 24.30 26.83
C THR A 91 11.08 24.47 25.51
N THR A 92 11.77 24.87 24.44
CA THR A 92 11.18 25.04 23.12
C THR A 92 10.56 23.70 22.63
N TRP A 93 11.17 22.55 22.93
CA TRP A 93 10.60 21.24 22.66
C TRP A 93 9.26 21.01 23.36
N GLN A 94 9.12 21.46 24.61
CA GLN A 94 7.86 21.35 25.34
C GLN A 94 6.76 22.24 24.76
N ILE A 95 7.12 23.40 24.23
CA ILE A 95 6.16 24.33 23.59
C ILE A 95 5.70 23.74 22.26
N VAL A 96 6.65 23.35 21.38
CA VAL A 96 6.35 22.75 20.07
C VAL A 96 5.59 21.44 20.23
N GLY A 97 6.03 20.56 21.12
CA GLY A 97 5.35 19.30 21.41
C GLY A 97 3.93 19.48 21.99
N ALA A 98 3.70 20.53 22.80
CA ALA A 98 2.35 20.81 23.30
C ALA A 98 1.41 21.28 22.19
N LYS A 99 1.88 22.11 21.25
CA LYS A 99 1.08 22.56 20.10
C LYS A 99 0.84 21.44 19.11
N TYR A 100 1.84 20.62 18.84
CA TYR A 100 1.68 19.40 18.05
C TYR A 100 0.63 18.46 18.65
N LEU A 101 0.73 18.18 19.96
CA LEU A 101 -0.21 17.31 20.64
C LEU A 101 -1.63 17.87 20.63
N ALA A 102 -1.78 19.19 20.77
CA ALA A 102 -3.09 19.83 20.67
C ALA A 102 -3.69 19.68 19.28
N GLY A 103 -2.94 19.97 18.21
CA GLY A 103 -3.37 19.77 16.83
C GLY A 103 -3.70 18.31 16.52
N PHE A 104 -2.85 17.39 16.97
CA PHE A 104 -3.06 15.95 16.78
C PHE A 104 -4.33 15.45 17.47
N LEU A 105 -4.58 15.87 18.72
CA LEU A 105 -5.83 15.54 19.42
C LEU A 105 -7.07 16.09 18.72
N LEU A 106 -7.00 17.28 18.11
CA LEU A 106 -8.12 17.83 17.33
C LEU A 106 -8.42 16.97 16.09
N VAL A 107 -7.40 16.47 15.41
CA VAL A 107 -7.61 15.55 14.28
C VAL A 107 -8.16 14.22 14.76
N LEU A 108 -7.67 13.67 15.87
CA LEU A 108 -8.25 12.46 16.46
C LEU A 108 -9.74 12.68 16.83
N PHE A 109 -10.10 13.85 17.29
CA PHE A 109 -11.50 14.21 17.54
C PHE A 109 -12.35 14.20 16.27
N SER A 110 -11.77 14.52 15.10
CA SER A 110 -12.48 14.45 13.81
C SER A 110 -12.70 13.02 13.34
N ILE A 111 -11.86 12.07 13.77
CA ILE A 111 -11.97 10.65 13.45
C ILE A 111 -13.10 9.96 14.24
N LEU A 112 -13.32 10.35 15.49
CA LEU A 112 -14.27 9.67 16.38
C LEU A 112 -15.69 9.51 15.78
N PRO A 113 -16.32 10.56 15.18
CA PRO A 113 -17.62 10.39 14.56
C PRO A 113 -17.63 9.46 13.36
N THR A 114 -16.51 9.28 12.65
CA THR A 114 -16.43 8.38 11.49
C THR A 114 -16.53 6.90 11.86
N LEU A 115 -16.35 6.57 13.16
CA LEU A 115 -16.59 5.21 13.67
C LEU A 115 -18.05 4.74 13.50
N VAL A 116 -18.97 5.65 13.20
CA VAL A 116 -20.34 5.29 12.82
C VAL A 116 -20.36 4.53 11.48
N TYR A 117 -19.43 4.79 10.56
CA TYR A 117 -19.42 4.13 9.25
C TYR A 117 -19.20 2.62 9.35
N PRO A 118 -18.16 2.08 10.02
CA PRO A 118 -18.01 0.64 10.19
C PRO A 118 -19.17 0.00 10.97
N VAL A 119 -19.77 0.72 11.93
CA VAL A 119 -20.97 0.24 12.62
C VAL A 119 -22.16 0.13 11.65
N SER A 120 -22.34 1.12 10.77
CA SER A 120 -23.39 1.07 9.74
C SER A 120 -23.17 -0.09 8.77
N LEU A 121 -21.93 -0.32 8.33
CA LEU A 121 -21.57 -1.44 7.46
C LEU A 121 -21.80 -2.79 8.13
N TRP A 122 -21.53 -2.92 9.42
CA TRP A 122 -21.80 -4.15 10.19
C TRP A 122 -23.25 -4.59 10.06
N PHE A 123 -24.19 -3.65 10.12
CA PHE A 123 -25.62 -3.96 9.99
C PHE A 123 -26.08 -4.14 8.53
N LEU A 124 -25.39 -3.54 7.56
CA LEU A 124 -25.71 -3.65 6.14
C LEU A 124 -25.11 -4.88 5.47
N ALA A 125 -24.05 -5.46 6.04
CA ALA A 125 -23.40 -6.65 5.51
C ALA A 125 -24.35 -7.86 5.47
N GLN A 126 -24.21 -8.70 4.44
CA GLN A 126 -24.96 -9.96 4.32
C GLN A 126 -23.97 -11.13 4.19
N PRO A 127 -23.89 -12.01 5.20
CA PRO A 127 -24.64 -11.99 6.49
C PRO A 127 -24.20 -10.84 7.40
N VAL A 128 -25.10 -10.40 8.30
CA VAL A 128 -24.82 -9.32 9.26
C VAL A 128 -23.55 -9.63 10.04
N GLY A 129 -22.66 -8.66 10.17
CA GLY A 129 -21.40 -8.79 10.87
C GLY A 129 -20.23 -9.34 10.04
N HIS A 130 -20.45 -9.67 8.78
CA HIS A 130 -19.38 -10.15 7.89
C HIS A 130 -18.61 -9.00 7.27
N ILE A 131 -17.78 -8.35 8.11
CA ILE A 131 -16.84 -7.29 7.72
C ILE A 131 -15.46 -7.59 8.31
N ASP A 132 -14.40 -7.17 7.64
CA ASP A 132 -13.03 -7.29 8.13
C ASP A 132 -12.73 -6.23 9.22
N VAL A 133 -13.05 -6.56 10.48
CA VAL A 133 -12.85 -5.64 11.62
C VAL A 133 -11.36 -5.37 11.83
N GLY A 134 -10.52 -6.39 11.67
CA GLY A 134 -9.08 -6.26 11.83
C GLY A 134 -8.46 -5.32 10.80
N GLY A 135 -8.83 -5.49 9.53
CA GLY A 135 -8.42 -4.60 8.45
C GLY A 135 -8.85 -3.16 8.70
N ILE A 136 -10.09 -2.94 9.16
CA ILE A 136 -10.62 -1.60 9.51
C ILE A 136 -9.79 -0.97 10.63
N ILE A 137 -9.49 -1.70 11.71
CA ILE A 137 -8.66 -1.20 12.82
C ILE A 137 -7.26 -0.81 12.33
N GLY A 138 -6.62 -1.67 11.54
CA GLY A 138 -5.32 -1.39 10.95
C GLY A 138 -5.33 -0.13 10.07
N SER A 139 -6.37 0.05 9.28
CA SER A 139 -6.57 1.22 8.43
C SER A 139 -6.75 2.52 9.22
N TYR A 140 -7.51 2.49 10.33
CA TYR A 140 -7.60 3.63 11.25
C TYR A 140 -6.26 3.97 11.90
N ILE A 141 -5.45 2.95 12.25
CA ILE A 141 -4.09 3.17 12.76
C ILE A 141 -3.25 3.87 11.68
N GLY A 142 -3.31 3.44 10.42
CA GLY A 142 -2.66 4.11 9.30
C GLY A 142 -3.09 5.58 9.15
N LEU A 143 -4.39 5.86 9.25
CA LEU A 143 -4.94 7.22 9.20
C LEU A 143 -4.46 8.10 10.36
N ILE A 144 -4.28 7.53 11.54
CA ILE A 144 -3.69 8.21 12.71
C ILE A 144 -2.23 8.57 12.45
N PHE A 145 -1.41 7.65 11.92
CA PHE A 145 -0.02 7.94 11.57
C PHE A 145 0.09 9.01 10.48
N LEU A 146 -0.73 8.93 9.44
CA LEU A 146 -0.84 9.95 8.39
C LEU A 146 -1.14 11.33 8.98
N SER A 147 -2.15 11.41 9.83
CA SER A 147 -2.54 12.66 10.49
C SER A 147 -1.40 13.25 11.32
N GLY A 148 -0.58 12.40 11.92
CA GLY A 148 0.61 12.79 12.67
C GLY A 148 1.60 13.61 11.83
N ILE A 149 1.92 13.15 10.61
CA ILE A 149 2.80 13.89 9.70
C ILE A 149 2.16 15.20 9.25
N TYR A 150 0.89 15.18 8.86
CA TYR A 150 0.20 16.38 8.39
C TYR A 150 0.15 17.46 9.49
N VAL A 151 -0.13 17.06 10.73
CA VAL A 151 -0.12 18.00 11.88
C VAL A 151 1.30 18.51 12.15
N ALA A 152 2.32 17.67 12.07
CA ALA A 152 3.71 18.09 12.27
C ALA A 152 4.16 19.10 11.20
N ALA A 153 3.80 18.86 9.94
CA ALA A 153 4.00 19.80 8.82
C ALA A 153 3.23 21.11 9.05
N GLY A 154 1.98 21.04 9.54
CA GLY A 154 1.16 22.20 9.86
C GLY A 154 1.73 23.04 10.99
N VAL A 155 2.25 22.42 12.04
CA VAL A 155 2.95 23.11 13.14
C VAL A 155 4.20 23.82 12.61
N TRP A 156 4.98 23.15 11.77
CA TRP A 156 6.16 23.75 11.14
C TRP A 156 5.80 24.91 10.25
N ALA A 157 4.84 24.77 9.34
CA ALA A 157 4.38 25.82 8.45
C ALA A 157 3.83 27.04 9.22
N SER A 158 3.02 26.81 10.27
CA SER A 158 2.50 27.85 11.13
C SER A 158 3.59 28.62 11.89
N ALA A 159 4.74 27.98 12.17
CA ALA A 159 5.89 28.62 12.80
C ALA A 159 6.72 29.50 11.84
N LEU A 160 6.54 29.40 10.53
CA LEU A 160 7.30 30.18 9.53
C LEU A 160 6.71 31.56 9.27
N THR A 161 5.40 31.75 9.45
CA THR A 161 4.67 32.96 9.05
C THR A 161 3.77 33.51 10.18
N GLU A 162 3.42 34.77 10.08
CA GLU A 162 2.44 35.44 10.95
C GLU A 162 1.03 35.41 10.34
N ASN A 163 0.94 35.12 9.05
CA ASN A 163 -0.33 35.08 8.33
C ASN A 163 -0.89 33.65 8.33
N GLN A 164 -2.08 33.49 8.91
CA GLN A 164 -2.78 32.19 9.02
C GLN A 164 -3.09 31.58 7.64
N ILE A 165 -3.46 32.40 6.63
CA ILE A 165 -3.76 31.93 5.27
C ILE A 165 -2.50 31.38 4.60
N ILE A 166 -1.37 32.08 4.76
CA ILE A 166 -0.08 31.60 4.26
C ILE A 166 0.35 30.32 4.95
N ALA A 167 0.14 30.22 6.28
CA ALA A 167 0.39 28.97 7.02
C ALA A 167 -0.47 27.81 6.51
N PHE A 168 -1.75 28.06 6.23
CA PHE A 168 -2.65 27.08 5.63
C PHE A 168 -2.12 26.60 4.26
N LEU A 169 -1.79 27.53 3.35
CA LEU A 169 -1.29 27.22 2.02
C LEU A 169 0.04 26.44 2.06
N TYR A 170 0.96 26.84 2.94
CA TYR A 170 2.23 26.10 3.10
C TYR A 170 1.98 24.67 3.58
N THR A 171 1.10 24.48 4.56
CA THR A 171 0.76 23.14 5.05
C THR A 171 0.11 22.31 3.96
N LEU A 172 -0.84 22.88 3.23
CA LEU A 172 -1.54 22.23 2.12
C LEU A 172 -0.55 21.77 1.03
N VAL A 173 0.33 22.67 0.58
CA VAL A 173 1.30 22.37 -0.46
C VAL A 173 2.28 21.29 0.00
N VAL A 174 2.81 21.38 1.22
CA VAL A 174 3.74 20.38 1.75
C VAL A 174 3.06 19.02 1.91
N ALA A 175 1.86 18.98 2.47
CA ALA A 175 1.10 17.75 2.63
C ALA A 175 0.73 17.12 1.27
N PHE A 176 0.30 17.93 0.29
CA PHE A 176 0.01 17.49 -1.07
C PHE A 176 1.26 16.93 -1.77
N LEU A 177 2.40 17.64 -1.70
CA LEU A 177 3.64 17.17 -2.30
C LEU A 177 4.10 15.84 -1.69
N LEU A 178 4.01 15.69 -0.38
CA LEU A 178 4.41 14.46 0.31
C LEU A 178 3.44 13.31 0.06
N TYR A 179 2.14 13.56 -0.07
CA TYR A 179 1.15 12.51 -0.25
C TYR A 179 1.02 12.08 -1.71
N THR A 180 0.78 13.01 -2.63
CA THR A 180 0.48 12.70 -4.04
C THR A 180 1.54 13.26 -4.99
N GLY A 181 2.22 14.34 -4.61
CA GLY A 181 3.15 15.06 -5.50
C GLY A 181 4.34 14.20 -5.92
N LEU A 182 4.84 13.34 -5.04
CA LEU A 182 5.93 12.43 -5.38
C LEU A 182 5.49 11.34 -6.36
N ASP A 183 4.24 10.86 -6.29
CA ASP A 183 3.70 9.93 -7.28
C ASP A 183 3.58 10.59 -8.66
N PHE A 184 3.13 11.86 -8.72
CA PHE A 184 3.10 12.61 -9.97
C PHE A 184 4.51 12.83 -10.56
N ILE A 185 5.49 13.19 -9.72
CA ILE A 185 6.88 13.35 -10.17
C ILE A 185 7.44 12.02 -10.68
N ALA A 186 7.18 10.93 -9.97
CA ALA A 186 7.58 9.59 -10.37
C ALA A 186 6.95 9.13 -11.69
N GLY A 187 5.75 9.64 -12.03
CA GLY A 187 5.06 9.35 -13.28
C GLY A 187 5.57 10.14 -14.50
N ILE A 188 6.49 11.10 -14.32
CA ILE A 188 7.09 11.84 -15.42
C ILE A 188 8.10 10.94 -16.17
N PRO A 189 8.05 10.82 -17.51
CA PRO A 189 8.93 9.93 -18.27
C PRO A 189 10.43 10.11 -18.00
N LEU A 190 10.85 11.34 -17.66
CA LEU A 190 12.25 11.65 -17.31
C LEU A 190 12.77 10.89 -16.08
N PHE A 191 11.87 10.53 -15.15
CA PHE A 191 12.21 9.86 -13.89
C PHE A 191 11.83 8.37 -13.88
N GLU A 192 11.53 7.78 -15.01
CA GLU A 192 11.05 6.41 -15.10
C GLU A 192 12.00 5.39 -14.47
N ASP A 193 13.31 5.53 -14.67
CA ASP A 193 14.32 4.66 -14.07
C ASP A 193 14.40 4.78 -12.52
N TYR A 194 13.91 5.90 -11.97
CA TYR A 194 13.92 6.20 -10.53
C TYR A 194 12.52 6.17 -9.90
N GLN A 195 11.50 5.75 -10.64
CA GLN A 195 10.08 5.82 -10.24
C GLN A 195 9.84 5.24 -8.85
N THR A 196 10.24 3.99 -8.61
CA THR A 196 10.05 3.31 -7.32
C THR A 196 10.81 4.00 -6.19
N SER A 197 12.02 4.51 -6.49
CA SER A 197 12.84 5.22 -5.49
C SER A 197 12.21 6.55 -5.06
N ILE A 198 11.56 7.25 -5.99
CA ILE A 198 10.85 8.51 -5.71
C ILE A 198 9.57 8.23 -4.93
N GLN A 199 8.79 7.23 -5.35
CA GLN A 199 7.55 6.83 -4.67
C GLN A 199 7.81 6.38 -3.23
N PHE A 200 8.94 5.70 -2.96
CA PHE A 200 9.34 5.28 -1.62
C PHE A 200 9.40 6.44 -0.61
N TRP A 201 9.71 7.67 -1.04
CA TRP A 201 9.71 8.84 -0.16
C TRP A 201 8.32 9.48 -0.03
N GLY A 202 7.33 9.00 -0.77
CA GLY A 202 5.93 9.44 -0.70
C GLY A 202 5.19 8.83 0.48
N ILE A 203 4.34 9.64 1.12
CA ILE A 203 3.48 9.16 2.22
C ILE A 203 2.51 8.09 1.71
N HIS A 204 1.99 8.24 0.49
CA HIS A 204 1.04 7.32 -0.12
C HIS A 204 1.59 5.89 -0.19
N PHE A 205 2.87 5.73 -0.55
CA PHE A 205 3.55 4.42 -0.65
C PHE A 205 3.50 3.64 0.69
N HIS A 206 3.69 4.33 1.81
CA HIS A 206 3.68 3.73 3.16
C HIS A 206 2.27 3.65 3.75
N TYR A 207 1.37 4.55 3.35
CA TYR A 207 0.00 4.57 3.81
C TYR A 207 -0.86 3.49 3.16
N GLU A 208 -0.67 3.20 1.87
CA GLU A 208 -1.47 2.25 1.11
C GLU A 208 -1.53 0.84 1.75
N PRO A 209 -0.42 0.21 2.18
CA PRO A 209 -0.49 -1.06 2.92
C PRO A 209 -1.23 -0.94 4.25
N MET A 210 -1.03 0.17 4.99
CA MET A 210 -1.70 0.40 6.27
C MET A 210 -3.21 0.59 6.09
N SER A 211 -3.64 1.23 4.99
CA SER A 211 -5.06 1.40 4.67
C SER A 211 -5.78 0.10 4.32
N ARG A 212 -5.06 -1.01 4.20
CA ARG A 212 -5.56 -2.37 4.01
C ARG A 212 -5.37 -3.26 5.24
N GLY A 213 -4.99 -2.68 6.37
CA GLY A 213 -4.80 -3.40 7.62
C GLY A 213 -3.42 -4.04 7.82
N VAL A 214 -2.44 -3.67 7.01
CA VAL A 214 -1.08 -4.22 7.10
C VAL A 214 -0.13 -3.17 7.64
N ILE A 215 0.49 -3.43 8.78
CA ILE A 215 1.43 -2.52 9.42
C ILE A 215 2.83 -3.12 9.37
N ALA A 216 3.72 -2.51 8.58
CA ALA A 216 5.13 -2.86 8.59
C ALA A 216 5.92 -1.96 9.55
N PHE A 217 6.96 -2.51 10.17
CA PHE A 217 7.83 -1.75 11.05
C PHE A 217 8.51 -0.58 10.33
N SER A 218 8.90 -0.78 9.06
CA SER A 218 9.46 0.27 8.20
C SER A 218 8.51 1.45 8.05
N ASP A 219 7.20 1.20 7.89
CA ASP A 219 6.21 2.25 7.71
C ASP A 219 6.02 3.06 8.99
N VAL A 220 5.97 2.39 10.15
CA VAL A 220 5.89 3.06 11.46
C VAL A 220 7.11 3.96 11.67
N VAL A 221 8.32 3.46 11.38
CA VAL A 221 9.55 4.26 11.51
C VAL A 221 9.54 5.44 10.55
N TYR A 222 9.05 5.26 9.33
CA TYR A 222 8.89 6.33 8.35
C TYR A 222 8.00 7.45 8.91
N PHE A 223 6.79 7.12 9.36
CA PHE A 223 5.84 8.11 9.91
C PHE A 223 6.42 8.84 11.13
N VAL A 224 6.98 8.10 12.09
CA VAL A 224 7.56 8.69 13.32
C VAL A 224 8.77 9.56 13.00
N SER A 225 9.62 9.15 12.08
CA SER A 225 10.81 9.91 11.68
C SER A 225 10.47 11.22 10.98
N PHE A 226 9.42 11.25 10.13
CA PHE A 226 8.91 12.48 9.51
C PHE A 226 8.31 13.43 10.54
N VAL A 227 7.52 12.92 11.48
CA VAL A 227 7.00 13.73 12.59
C VAL A 227 8.15 14.38 13.36
N PHE A 228 9.16 13.58 13.73
CA PHE A 228 10.34 14.10 14.41
C PHE A 228 11.07 15.16 13.59
N LEU A 229 11.25 14.93 12.29
CA LEU A 229 11.93 15.87 11.38
C LEU A 229 11.25 17.24 11.35
N PHE A 230 9.92 17.28 11.19
CA PHE A 230 9.16 18.54 11.17
C PHE A 230 9.18 19.24 12.53
N LEU A 231 9.02 18.49 13.64
CA LEU A 231 9.09 19.09 14.99
C LEU A 231 10.50 19.61 15.29
N TRP A 232 11.55 18.88 14.92
CA TRP A 232 12.92 19.33 15.04
C TRP A 232 13.17 20.59 14.21
N ALA A 233 12.69 20.65 12.96
CA ALA A 233 12.80 21.83 12.11
C ALA A 233 12.08 23.05 12.73
N THR A 234 10.93 22.81 13.37
CA THR A 234 10.18 23.86 14.09
C THR A 234 10.97 24.39 15.29
N VAL A 235 11.51 23.50 16.12
CA VAL A 235 12.33 23.89 17.29
C VAL A 235 13.56 24.68 16.84
N ARG A 236 14.21 24.21 15.78
CA ARG A 236 15.40 24.87 15.23
C ARG A 236 15.10 26.27 14.72
N ARG A 237 13.92 26.50 14.13
CA ARG A 237 13.48 27.82 13.69
C ARG A 237 13.47 28.84 14.83
N PHE A 238 13.10 28.42 16.04
CA PHE A 238 13.07 29.30 17.22
C PHE A 238 14.45 29.55 17.85
N HIS A 239 15.41 28.62 17.68
CA HIS A 239 16.77 28.80 18.20
C HIS A 239 17.70 29.63 17.31
N GLY A 240 17.26 30.01 16.09
CA GLY A 240 18.07 30.83 15.18
C GLY A 240 19.35 30.18 14.64
N ILE A 241 19.62 28.91 14.94
CA ILE A 241 20.86 28.21 14.60
C ILE A 241 20.86 27.84 13.10
N ARG A 242 21.75 28.45 12.33
CA ARG A 242 21.87 28.25 10.86
C ARG A 242 22.76 27.07 10.47
N LEU A 243 23.71 26.62 11.31
CA LEU A 243 24.70 25.59 10.98
C LEU A 243 24.45 24.29 11.76
N GLY A 244 24.64 23.14 11.12
CA GLY A 244 24.63 21.81 11.74
C GLY A 244 23.35 20.98 11.60
N GLY A 245 22.45 21.27 10.62
CA GLY A 245 21.22 20.49 10.41
C GLY A 245 21.36 19.29 9.47
N GLY A 246 22.41 19.28 8.68
CA GLY A 246 22.61 18.22 7.67
C GLY A 246 22.70 16.81 8.28
N TYR A 247 23.31 16.67 9.45
CA TYR A 247 23.44 15.35 10.09
C TYR A 247 22.07 14.74 10.49
N VAL A 248 21.07 15.55 10.84
CA VAL A 248 19.72 15.04 11.15
C VAL A 248 19.02 14.56 9.90
N ILE A 249 19.16 15.28 8.79
CA ILE A 249 18.62 14.84 7.49
C ILE A 249 19.32 13.57 7.02
N ILE A 250 20.65 13.49 7.16
CA ILE A 250 21.41 12.29 6.82
C ILE A 250 20.97 11.13 7.72
N ALA A 251 20.84 11.35 9.02
CA ALA A 251 20.37 10.32 9.96
C ALA A 251 18.95 9.86 9.62
N PHE A 252 18.05 10.77 9.24
CA PHE A 252 16.70 10.47 8.79
C PHE A 252 16.73 9.57 7.53
N VAL A 253 17.51 9.91 6.52
CA VAL A 253 17.65 9.11 5.29
C VAL A 253 18.22 7.73 5.59
N VAL A 254 19.34 7.68 6.34
CA VAL A 254 19.99 6.41 6.69
C VAL A 254 19.08 5.51 7.52
N LEU A 255 18.34 6.08 8.49
CA LEU A 255 17.39 5.33 9.31
C LEU A 255 16.30 4.69 8.45
N ASN A 256 15.65 5.46 7.56
CA ASN A 256 14.60 4.92 6.70
C ASN A 256 15.13 3.84 5.75
N LEU A 257 16.28 4.06 5.11
CA LEU A 257 16.91 3.06 4.25
C LEU A 257 17.37 1.80 5.03
N ALA A 258 17.85 1.95 6.25
CA ALA A 258 18.22 0.80 7.09
C ALA A 258 16.97 -0.02 7.49
N CYS A 259 15.86 0.64 7.79
CA CYS A 259 14.62 -0.02 8.19
C CYS A 259 13.98 -0.82 7.05
N THR A 260 14.27 -0.55 5.79
CA THR A 260 13.81 -1.41 4.66
C THR A 260 14.39 -2.82 4.72
N ARG A 261 15.53 -3.01 5.42
CA ARG A 261 16.15 -4.33 5.65
C ARG A 261 15.48 -5.13 6.77
N VAL A 262 14.63 -4.48 7.59
CA VAL A 262 13.96 -5.11 8.74
C VAL A 262 12.55 -5.49 8.30
N TYR A 263 12.30 -6.78 8.13
CA TYR A 263 11.02 -7.32 7.64
C TYR A 263 10.12 -7.77 8.81
N LEU A 264 9.78 -6.84 9.69
CA LEU A 264 8.73 -7.07 10.69
C LEU A 264 7.43 -6.49 10.15
N ARG A 265 6.44 -7.36 9.96
CA ARG A 265 5.13 -7.01 9.45
C ARG A 265 4.06 -7.61 10.34
N ALA A 266 3.07 -6.82 10.71
CA ALA A 266 1.87 -7.25 11.40
C ALA A 266 0.69 -7.13 10.43
N ASP A 267 0.09 -8.26 10.12
CA ASP A 267 -1.17 -8.35 9.41
C ASP A 267 -2.28 -8.42 10.46
N ILE A 268 -3.11 -7.38 10.51
CA ILE A 268 -4.19 -7.23 11.50
C ILE A 268 -5.52 -7.71 10.90
N THR A 269 -5.58 -8.02 9.59
CA THR A 269 -6.81 -8.50 8.94
C THR A 269 -7.31 -9.79 9.59
N ASP A 270 -8.62 -9.95 9.68
CA ASP A 270 -9.23 -11.11 10.34
C ASP A 270 -8.84 -12.42 9.66
N ASP A 271 -8.79 -12.43 8.33
CA ASP A 271 -8.40 -13.60 7.52
C ASP A 271 -6.88 -13.71 7.29
N LYS A 272 -6.07 -12.79 7.86
CA LYS A 272 -4.60 -12.69 7.62
C LYS A 272 -4.23 -12.75 6.14
N ARG A 273 -4.98 -12.04 5.30
CA ARG A 273 -4.88 -12.06 3.84
C ARG A 273 -3.48 -11.73 3.28
N TYR A 274 -2.66 -11.07 4.09
CA TYR A 274 -1.33 -10.62 3.71
C TYR A 274 -0.20 -11.34 4.48
N THR A 275 -0.52 -12.40 5.20
CA THR A 275 0.45 -13.28 5.88
C THR A 275 0.36 -14.66 5.24
N LEU A 276 1.50 -15.28 4.98
CA LEU A 276 1.52 -16.62 4.40
C LEU A 276 0.75 -17.59 5.29
N SER A 277 -0.14 -18.35 4.66
CA SER A 277 -0.96 -19.33 5.36
C SER A 277 -0.10 -20.44 5.98
N GLU A 278 -0.58 -21.04 7.04
CA GLU A 278 0.14 -22.13 7.74
C GLU A 278 0.38 -23.32 6.81
N SER A 279 -0.55 -23.57 5.88
CA SER A 279 -0.41 -24.57 4.83
C SER A 279 0.73 -24.24 3.86
N THR A 280 0.87 -22.98 3.46
CA THR A 280 1.99 -22.50 2.63
C THR A 280 3.31 -22.62 3.39
N CYS A 281 3.35 -22.19 4.64
CA CYS A 281 4.55 -22.30 5.47
C CYS A 281 5.00 -23.76 5.66
N SER A 282 4.06 -24.67 5.90
CA SER A 282 4.36 -26.10 6.05
C SER A 282 4.85 -26.73 4.74
N LEU A 283 4.26 -26.35 3.61
CA LEU A 283 4.69 -26.79 2.28
C LEU A 283 6.12 -26.33 1.99
N LEU A 284 6.42 -25.05 2.22
CA LEU A 284 7.74 -24.47 1.94
C LEU A 284 8.85 -25.07 2.83
N ARG A 285 8.56 -25.35 4.10
CA ARG A 285 9.51 -26.03 5.01
C ARG A 285 9.77 -27.49 4.61
N GLY A 286 8.83 -28.11 3.94
CA GLY A 286 8.93 -29.49 3.44
C GLY A 286 9.58 -29.63 2.07
N ILE A 287 10.13 -28.55 1.48
CA ILE A 287 10.81 -28.61 0.19
C ILE A 287 12.22 -29.21 0.36
N ASP A 288 12.37 -30.48 -0.01
CA ASP A 288 13.66 -31.19 0.01
C ASP A 288 14.42 -31.06 -1.32
N ARG A 289 13.78 -30.58 -2.38
CA ARG A 289 14.33 -30.44 -3.73
C ARG A 289 14.65 -28.98 -4.06
N GLY A 290 15.59 -28.77 -4.98
CA GLY A 290 15.89 -27.43 -5.50
C GLY A 290 14.76 -26.95 -6.41
N VAL A 291 14.05 -25.92 -6.01
CA VAL A 291 13.02 -25.23 -6.80
C VAL A 291 13.59 -23.93 -7.33
N SER A 292 13.46 -23.70 -8.63
CA SER A 292 13.87 -22.47 -9.30
C SER A 292 12.67 -21.78 -9.93
N VAL A 293 12.69 -20.45 -9.91
CA VAL A 293 11.61 -19.60 -10.43
C VAL A 293 12.18 -18.57 -11.39
N ASP A 294 11.74 -18.60 -12.62
CA ASP A 294 12.07 -17.63 -13.66
C ASP A 294 10.90 -16.67 -13.85
N ILE A 295 11.13 -15.39 -13.57
CA ILE A 295 10.10 -14.35 -13.61
C ILE A 295 10.32 -13.52 -14.88
N PHE A 296 9.33 -13.51 -15.78
CA PHE A 296 9.40 -12.79 -17.06
C PHE A 296 8.81 -11.37 -16.98
N LEU A 297 8.62 -10.86 -15.79
CA LEU A 297 8.14 -9.51 -15.52
C LEU A 297 9.35 -8.58 -15.23
N GLY A 298 10.38 -8.63 -16.08
CA GLY A 298 11.57 -7.78 -16.02
C GLY A 298 11.45 -6.54 -16.91
N GLY A 299 12.44 -5.61 -16.78
CA GLY A 299 12.57 -4.43 -17.60
C GLY A 299 11.77 -3.22 -17.14
N LYS A 300 11.61 -2.24 -18.04
CA LYS A 300 10.90 -0.99 -17.77
C LYS A 300 9.38 -1.22 -17.78
N LEU A 301 8.79 -1.32 -16.61
CA LEU A 301 7.36 -1.60 -16.42
C LEU A 301 6.59 -0.32 -16.06
N PRO A 302 5.30 -0.19 -16.48
CA PRO A 302 4.39 0.81 -15.93
C PRO A 302 4.21 0.66 -14.42
N ALA A 303 3.87 1.76 -13.73
CA ALA A 303 3.75 1.81 -12.27
C ALA A 303 2.91 0.67 -11.66
N GLY A 304 1.78 0.32 -12.29
CA GLY A 304 0.93 -0.77 -11.82
C GLY A 304 1.64 -2.13 -11.87
N LEU A 305 2.31 -2.46 -12.96
CA LEU A 305 3.06 -3.71 -13.09
C LEU A 305 4.34 -3.72 -12.22
N GLN A 306 4.94 -2.57 -11.95
CA GLN A 306 6.02 -2.45 -10.97
C GLN A 306 5.54 -2.81 -9.55
N LYS A 307 4.32 -2.39 -9.17
CA LYS A 307 3.71 -2.79 -7.89
C LYS A 307 3.54 -4.31 -7.80
N LEU A 308 3.06 -4.94 -8.88
CA LEU A 308 2.92 -6.40 -8.96
C LEU A 308 4.29 -7.09 -8.86
N GLN A 309 5.29 -6.63 -9.61
CA GLN A 309 6.66 -7.13 -9.54
C GLN A 309 7.25 -7.03 -8.13
N TYR A 310 7.07 -5.88 -7.47
CA TYR A 310 7.53 -5.67 -6.09
C TYR A 310 6.84 -6.62 -5.10
N ALA A 311 5.52 -6.77 -5.21
CA ALA A 311 4.75 -7.67 -4.36
C ALA A 311 5.16 -9.15 -4.59
N LEU A 312 5.38 -9.54 -5.84
CA LEU A 312 5.86 -10.87 -6.22
C LEU A 312 7.25 -11.14 -5.63
N THR A 313 8.21 -10.25 -5.88
CA THR A 313 9.59 -10.40 -5.37
C THR A 313 9.61 -10.53 -3.85
N ARG A 314 8.76 -9.76 -3.17
CA ARG A 314 8.62 -9.82 -1.72
C ARG A 314 8.06 -11.17 -1.23
N ASN A 315 7.03 -11.72 -1.89
CA ASN A 315 6.50 -13.04 -1.56
C ASN A 315 7.56 -14.14 -1.78
N LEU A 316 8.30 -14.07 -2.90
CA LEU A 316 9.35 -15.04 -3.21
C LEU A 316 10.55 -14.95 -2.24
N GLU A 317 10.88 -13.76 -1.75
CA GLU A 317 11.89 -13.57 -0.68
C GLU A 317 11.45 -14.25 0.64
N GLU A 318 10.17 -14.16 0.98
CA GLU A 318 9.59 -14.83 2.14
C GLU A 318 9.57 -16.36 1.94
N PHE A 319 9.22 -16.85 0.76
CA PHE A 319 9.30 -18.26 0.36
C PHE A 319 10.75 -18.78 0.49
N ARG A 320 11.73 -18.04 -0.02
CA ARG A 320 13.15 -18.37 0.09
C ARG A 320 13.64 -18.47 1.53
N ARG A 321 13.14 -17.60 2.43
CA ARG A 321 13.49 -17.65 3.86
C ARG A 321 12.97 -18.90 4.55
N LEU A 322 11.75 -19.33 4.20
CA LEU A 322 11.11 -20.50 4.81
C LEU A 322 11.68 -21.82 4.28
N SER A 323 12.04 -21.87 3.00
CA SER A 323 12.59 -23.07 2.31
C SER A 323 14.12 -23.15 2.33
N GLY A 324 14.82 -22.10 2.81
CA GLY A 324 16.27 -22.06 2.86
C GLY A 324 16.94 -21.99 1.48
N ASN A 325 18.06 -22.72 1.31
CA ASN A 325 18.84 -22.73 0.07
C ASN A 325 18.19 -23.50 -1.09
N ASN A 326 17.07 -24.18 -0.84
CA ASN A 326 16.38 -25.01 -1.84
C ASN A 326 15.47 -24.21 -2.76
N PHE A 327 15.30 -22.91 -2.53
CA PHE A 327 14.46 -22.04 -3.34
C PHE A 327 15.27 -20.89 -3.93
N ARG A 328 15.25 -20.76 -5.26
CA ARG A 328 15.94 -19.69 -5.99
C ARG A 328 14.98 -19.03 -6.95
N TYR A 329 15.13 -17.74 -7.16
CA TYR A 329 14.39 -17.01 -8.18
C TYR A 329 15.30 -16.04 -8.91
N GLN A 330 15.00 -15.79 -10.18
CA GLN A 330 15.66 -14.80 -11.01
C GLN A 330 14.64 -13.99 -11.81
N LEU A 331 14.95 -12.73 -12.03
CA LEU A 331 14.17 -11.84 -12.86
C LEU A 331 14.80 -11.80 -14.25
N ILE A 332 14.00 -12.12 -15.26
CA ILE A 332 14.43 -12.12 -16.65
C ILE A 332 13.74 -10.95 -17.37
N ASP A 333 14.53 -10.14 -18.04
CA ASP A 333 14.02 -9.09 -18.91
C ASP A 333 13.99 -9.59 -20.37
N PRO A 334 12.81 -9.87 -20.94
CA PRO A 334 12.72 -10.29 -22.33
C PRO A 334 13.12 -9.20 -23.35
N THR A 335 13.24 -7.94 -22.89
CA THR A 335 13.61 -6.81 -23.77
C THR A 335 15.12 -6.68 -23.96
N GLU A 336 15.93 -7.25 -23.06
CA GLU A 336 17.40 -7.24 -23.16
C GLU A 336 17.93 -8.21 -24.23
N ILE A 337 17.10 -9.16 -24.71
CA ILE A 337 17.48 -10.10 -25.76
C ILE A 337 17.57 -9.34 -27.09
N GLN A 338 18.79 -9.20 -27.59
CA GLN A 338 19.07 -8.47 -28.83
C GLN A 338 18.90 -9.30 -30.09
N ASP A 339 19.04 -10.64 -29.99
CA ASP A 339 18.87 -11.54 -31.13
C ASP A 339 17.37 -11.74 -31.44
N PRO A 340 16.91 -11.35 -32.67
CA PRO A 340 15.51 -11.50 -33.07
C PRO A 340 15.01 -12.95 -33.09
N GLU A 341 15.89 -13.92 -33.41
CA GLU A 341 15.50 -15.32 -33.44
C GLU A 341 15.36 -15.90 -32.04
N GLU A 342 16.25 -15.52 -31.11
CA GLU A 342 16.17 -15.91 -29.69
C GLU A 342 14.93 -15.30 -29.04
N LYS A 343 14.61 -14.03 -29.34
CA LYS A 343 13.41 -13.38 -28.88
C LYS A 343 12.13 -14.05 -29.37
N LYS A 344 12.07 -14.44 -30.66
CA LYS A 344 10.92 -15.17 -31.19
C LYS A 344 10.80 -16.57 -30.55
N ALA A 345 11.93 -17.25 -30.32
CA ALA A 345 11.94 -18.53 -29.63
C ALA A 345 11.40 -18.42 -28.21
N LEU A 346 11.81 -17.39 -27.45
CA LEU A 346 11.30 -17.12 -26.10
C LEU A 346 9.79 -16.82 -26.11
N VAL A 347 9.33 -15.95 -27.01
CA VAL A 347 7.90 -15.62 -27.14
C VAL A 347 7.08 -16.88 -27.41
N LYS A 348 7.54 -17.74 -28.34
CA LYS A 348 6.89 -19.00 -28.65
C LYS A 348 6.88 -19.94 -27.44
N TYR A 349 8.03 -20.09 -26.77
CA TYR A 349 8.19 -20.88 -25.56
C TYR A 349 7.21 -20.50 -24.46
N LEU A 350 7.06 -19.18 -24.19
CA LEU A 350 6.15 -18.67 -23.17
C LEU A 350 4.67 -18.84 -23.57
N ALA A 351 4.35 -18.60 -24.86
CA ALA A 351 2.99 -18.75 -25.37
C ALA A 351 2.50 -20.20 -25.33
N GLU A 352 3.37 -21.18 -25.66
CA GLU A 352 3.06 -22.64 -25.56
C GLU A 352 2.78 -23.05 -24.10
N ARG A 353 3.26 -22.30 -23.12
CA ARG A 353 3.04 -22.52 -21.69
C ARG A 353 1.92 -21.67 -21.09
N GLY A 354 1.15 -21.00 -21.94
CA GLY A 354 -0.01 -20.21 -21.52
C GLY A 354 0.33 -18.83 -20.95
N ILE A 355 1.61 -18.38 -20.96
CA ILE A 355 1.99 -17.03 -20.60
C ILE A 355 1.81 -16.13 -21.81
N LEU A 356 0.69 -15.41 -21.85
CA LEU A 356 0.33 -14.58 -22.99
C LEU A 356 1.01 -13.20 -22.91
N PRO A 357 1.52 -12.70 -24.04
CA PRO A 357 2.11 -11.37 -24.11
C PRO A 357 1.05 -10.28 -23.99
N ILE A 358 1.38 -9.21 -23.29
CA ILE A 358 0.59 -7.97 -23.24
C ILE A 358 1.33 -6.89 -24.01
N ASN A 359 0.64 -6.29 -24.98
CA ASN A 359 1.17 -5.16 -25.72
C ASN A 359 0.87 -3.86 -24.98
N LEU A 360 1.91 -3.18 -24.52
CA LEU A 360 1.81 -1.85 -23.96
C LEU A 360 2.18 -0.81 -25.01
N ASN A 361 1.26 0.11 -25.29
CA ASN A 361 1.52 1.27 -26.11
C ASN A 361 2.25 2.31 -25.27
N ARG A 362 3.52 2.50 -25.51
CA ARG A 362 4.33 3.52 -24.86
C ARG A 362 4.59 4.67 -25.83
N ARG A 363 4.45 5.89 -25.35
CA ARG A 363 4.86 7.08 -26.08
C ARG A 363 6.35 7.26 -25.80
N SER A 364 7.19 7.05 -26.83
CA SER A 364 8.63 7.32 -26.74
C SER A 364 8.88 8.82 -26.77
N GLU A 365 10.04 9.29 -26.29
CA GLU A 365 10.45 10.70 -26.29
C GLU A 365 10.41 11.35 -27.70
N ASP A 366 10.49 10.55 -28.76
CA ASP A 366 10.42 10.96 -30.17
C ASP A 366 8.99 10.95 -30.77
N GLU A 367 7.93 11.00 -29.93
CA GLU A 367 6.52 10.91 -30.36
C GLU A 367 6.14 9.62 -31.13
N THR A 368 7.03 8.67 -31.28
CA THR A 368 6.75 7.39 -31.89
C THR A 368 6.10 6.44 -30.87
N LEU A 369 4.97 5.84 -31.26
CA LEU A 369 4.34 4.77 -30.48
C LEU A 369 5.25 3.53 -30.52
N SER A 370 6.03 3.30 -29.48
CA SER A 370 6.74 2.05 -29.31
C SER A 370 5.84 1.03 -28.62
N GLN A 371 5.65 -0.13 -29.24
CA GLN A 371 4.97 -1.26 -28.63
C GLN A 371 5.98 -2.06 -27.80
N GLN A 372 5.79 -2.08 -26.50
CA GLN A 372 6.56 -2.95 -25.60
C GLN A 372 5.73 -4.19 -25.30
N ILE A 373 6.31 -5.36 -25.57
CA ILE A 373 5.70 -6.65 -25.24
C ILE A 373 6.18 -7.06 -23.85
N ILE A 374 5.25 -7.31 -22.94
CA ILE A 374 5.52 -7.76 -21.58
C ILE A 374 4.86 -9.10 -21.35
N PHE A 375 5.51 -9.97 -20.59
CA PHE A 375 5.02 -11.28 -20.21
C PHE A 375 4.76 -11.34 -18.72
N PRO A 376 3.52 -11.08 -18.25
CA PRO A 376 3.19 -11.08 -16.82
C PRO A 376 3.04 -12.51 -16.31
N GLY A 377 4.11 -13.27 -16.31
CA GLY A 377 4.13 -14.67 -15.90
C GLY A 377 5.46 -15.10 -15.33
N LEU A 378 5.46 -16.27 -14.72
CA LEU A 378 6.66 -16.94 -14.23
C LEU A 378 6.59 -18.45 -14.49
N ILE A 379 7.74 -19.10 -14.50
CA ILE A 379 7.88 -20.55 -14.59
C ILE A 379 8.59 -21.03 -13.33
N ILE A 380 7.95 -21.96 -12.64
CA ILE A 380 8.54 -22.67 -11.50
C ILE A 380 8.95 -24.05 -11.98
N TYR A 381 10.19 -24.43 -11.74
CA TYR A 381 10.70 -25.71 -12.21
C TYR A 381 11.62 -26.37 -11.18
N ASP A 382 11.66 -27.69 -11.22
CA ASP A 382 12.66 -28.52 -10.60
C ASP A 382 13.44 -29.31 -11.68
N GLN A 383 14.17 -30.35 -11.29
CA GLN A 383 14.97 -31.13 -12.24
C GLN A 383 14.11 -31.96 -13.23
N GLU A 384 12.85 -32.23 -12.95
CA GLU A 384 11.99 -33.15 -13.67
C GLU A 384 10.75 -32.49 -14.29
N THR A 385 10.24 -31.43 -13.69
CA THR A 385 8.95 -30.82 -14.03
C THR A 385 9.01 -29.30 -14.03
N GLU A 386 8.15 -28.69 -14.83
CA GLU A 386 7.95 -27.25 -14.87
C GLU A 386 6.45 -26.91 -14.78
N VAL A 387 6.14 -25.79 -14.13
CA VAL A 387 4.77 -25.25 -13.99
C VAL A 387 4.81 -23.77 -14.31
N SER A 388 3.97 -23.35 -15.25
CA SER A 388 3.79 -21.93 -15.59
C SER A 388 2.69 -21.30 -14.75
N VAL A 389 2.87 -20.03 -14.39
CA VAL A 389 1.89 -19.23 -13.66
C VAL A 389 1.70 -17.90 -14.36
N ASN A 390 0.46 -17.57 -14.67
CA ASN A 390 0.10 -16.24 -15.15
C ASN A 390 -0.16 -15.34 -13.93
N LEU A 391 0.57 -14.23 -13.84
CA LEU A 391 0.52 -13.32 -12.69
C LEU A 391 -0.63 -12.32 -12.76
N LEU A 392 -1.10 -11.99 -13.97
CA LEU A 392 -2.16 -11.02 -14.15
C LEU A 392 -3.50 -11.74 -14.30
N GLN A 393 -4.38 -11.50 -13.34
CA GLN A 393 -5.76 -11.95 -13.40
C GLN A 393 -6.62 -10.83 -13.99
N ASN A 394 -7.28 -11.12 -15.11
CA ASN A 394 -8.14 -10.17 -15.78
C ASN A 394 -9.60 -10.48 -15.44
N VAL A 395 -10.16 -9.75 -14.47
CA VAL A 395 -11.57 -9.89 -14.08
C VAL A 395 -12.40 -8.93 -14.93
N PRO A 396 -13.36 -9.43 -15.73
CA PRO A 396 -14.21 -8.59 -16.54
C PRO A 396 -14.99 -7.57 -15.69
N GLY A 397 -14.93 -6.29 -16.07
CA GLY A 397 -15.62 -5.20 -15.37
C GLY A 397 -14.75 -4.41 -14.41
N ASN A 398 -13.58 -4.90 -14.03
CA ASN A 398 -12.65 -4.17 -13.19
C ASN A 398 -11.75 -3.24 -14.01
N SER A 399 -11.31 -2.15 -13.39
CA SER A 399 -10.25 -1.28 -13.94
C SER A 399 -8.89 -2.00 -13.96
N ALA A 400 -7.92 -1.46 -14.70
CA ALA A 400 -6.57 -2.01 -14.76
C ALA A 400 -5.89 -2.07 -13.37
N ASP A 401 -6.08 -1.03 -12.55
CA ASP A 401 -5.50 -0.96 -11.20
C ASP A 401 -6.19 -1.96 -10.23
N GLU A 402 -7.49 -2.15 -10.35
CA GLU A 402 -8.23 -3.17 -9.59
C GLU A 402 -7.77 -4.59 -9.95
N ASN A 403 -7.58 -4.88 -11.24
CA ASN A 403 -7.05 -6.17 -11.69
C ASN A 403 -5.63 -6.43 -11.18
N ILE A 404 -4.77 -5.41 -11.13
CA ILE A 404 -3.44 -5.51 -10.55
C ILE A 404 -3.52 -5.79 -9.04
N ASN A 405 -4.38 -5.08 -8.32
CA ASN A 405 -4.56 -5.30 -6.88
C ASN A 405 -5.10 -6.70 -6.60
N HIS A 406 -6.08 -7.17 -7.37
CA HIS A 406 -6.60 -8.54 -7.26
C HIS A 406 -5.51 -9.59 -7.56
N SER A 407 -4.68 -9.33 -8.56
CA SER A 407 -3.54 -10.19 -8.89
C SER A 407 -2.52 -10.26 -7.75
N ILE A 408 -2.25 -9.13 -7.07
CA ILE A 408 -1.36 -9.07 -5.90
C ILE A 408 -1.93 -9.90 -4.73
N GLU A 409 -3.24 -9.84 -4.51
CA GLU A 409 -3.90 -10.62 -3.45
C GLU A 409 -3.88 -12.13 -3.73
N ALA A 410 -3.96 -12.51 -4.99
CA ALA A 410 -3.94 -13.92 -5.40
C ALA A 410 -2.53 -14.54 -5.48
N LEU A 411 -1.44 -13.76 -5.38
CA LEU A 411 -0.06 -14.23 -5.57
C LEU A 411 0.30 -15.43 -4.70
N GLU A 412 -0.01 -15.40 -3.41
CA GLU A 412 0.30 -16.51 -2.51
C GLU A 412 -0.37 -17.81 -2.97
N TYR A 413 -1.65 -17.71 -3.29
CA TYR A 413 -2.42 -18.87 -3.72
C TYR A 413 -1.86 -19.48 -5.02
N GLU A 414 -1.62 -18.65 -6.04
CA GLU A 414 -1.13 -19.13 -7.33
C GLU A 414 0.28 -19.70 -7.24
N LEU A 415 1.18 -19.07 -6.49
CA LEU A 415 2.53 -19.57 -6.26
C LEU A 415 2.52 -20.87 -5.47
N THR A 416 1.72 -20.94 -4.41
CA THR A 416 1.61 -22.16 -3.56
C THR A 416 1.00 -23.32 -4.32
N LYS A 417 -0.04 -23.05 -5.13
CA LYS A 417 -0.65 -24.03 -6.04
C LYS A 417 0.37 -24.59 -7.01
N ALA A 418 1.16 -23.73 -7.66
CA ALA A 418 2.17 -24.13 -8.62
C ALA A 418 3.30 -24.97 -7.98
N ILE A 419 3.81 -24.54 -6.82
CA ILE A 419 4.80 -25.30 -6.04
C ILE A 419 4.24 -26.66 -5.62
N ARG A 420 2.98 -26.70 -5.17
CA ARG A 420 2.33 -27.95 -4.80
C ARG A 420 2.20 -28.91 -5.98
N LEU A 421 1.85 -28.41 -7.17
CA LEU A 421 1.79 -29.21 -8.40
C LEU A 421 3.16 -29.76 -8.79
N LEU A 422 4.22 -28.97 -8.58
CA LEU A 422 5.60 -29.37 -8.86
C LEU A 422 6.07 -30.49 -7.92
N ILE A 423 5.76 -30.38 -6.62
CA ILE A 423 6.23 -31.34 -5.59
C ILE A 423 5.41 -32.64 -5.59
N GLN A 424 4.18 -32.60 -6.07
CA GLN A 424 3.25 -33.72 -6.00
C GLN A 424 3.61 -34.81 -7.02
N LYS A 425 4.29 -35.87 -6.55
CA LYS A 425 4.75 -36.99 -7.38
C LYS A 425 3.65 -37.83 -8.05
N GLN A 426 2.43 -37.80 -7.53
CA GLN A 426 1.30 -38.55 -8.08
C GLN A 426 0.20 -37.60 -8.53
N LYS A 427 -0.01 -37.51 -9.84
CA LYS A 427 -1.20 -36.84 -10.38
C LYS A 427 -2.43 -37.64 -9.95
N LYS A 428 -3.37 -36.93 -9.30
CA LYS A 428 -4.65 -37.56 -8.96
C LYS A 428 -5.45 -37.79 -10.24
N VAL A 429 -5.84 -38.99 -10.50
CA VAL A 429 -6.68 -39.31 -11.65
C VAL A 429 -8.14 -39.24 -11.22
N VAL A 430 -8.91 -38.36 -11.85
CA VAL A 430 -10.35 -38.27 -11.66
C VAL A 430 -11.05 -39.02 -12.75
N GLY A 431 -11.76 -40.10 -12.40
CA GLY A 431 -12.61 -40.84 -13.33
C GLY A 431 -14.04 -40.28 -13.29
N PHE A 432 -14.58 -39.95 -14.45
CA PHE A 432 -16.00 -39.61 -14.59
C PHE A 432 -16.81 -40.89 -14.92
N PHE A 433 -17.82 -41.17 -14.10
CA PHE A 433 -18.75 -42.25 -14.42
C PHE A 433 -19.86 -41.68 -15.34
N GLY A 434 -19.83 -42.10 -16.60
CA GLY A 434 -20.93 -41.87 -17.51
C GLY A 434 -22.17 -42.68 -17.09
N ARG A 435 -23.33 -42.32 -17.62
CA ARG A 435 -24.64 -42.96 -17.35
C ARG A 435 -24.67 -44.48 -17.61
N THR A 436 -23.67 -45.02 -18.25
CA THR A 436 -23.48 -46.44 -18.57
C THR A 436 -22.54 -47.18 -17.64
N GLY A 437 -22.04 -46.58 -16.54
CA GLY A 437 -21.12 -47.20 -15.60
C GLY A 437 -19.69 -47.45 -16.15
N ARG A 438 -19.39 -46.99 -17.38
CA ARG A 438 -18.03 -47.04 -17.93
C ARG A 438 -17.28 -45.75 -17.66
N ILE A 439 -15.99 -45.87 -17.33
CA ILE A 439 -15.07 -44.75 -17.21
C ILE A 439 -14.77 -44.28 -18.64
N ASP A 440 -15.29 -43.10 -19.00
CA ASP A 440 -15.03 -42.50 -20.30
C ASP A 440 -13.88 -41.52 -20.16
N LEU A 441 -12.71 -41.87 -20.65
CA LEU A 441 -11.52 -41.01 -20.67
C LEU A 441 -11.40 -40.21 -21.98
N SER A 442 -12.39 -40.34 -22.89
CA SER A 442 -12.32 -39.76 -24.24
C SER A 442 -12.76 -38.29 -24.34
N GLY A 443 -13.13 -37.67 -23.22
CA GLY A 443 -13.58 -36.28 -23.18
C GLY A 443 -12.50 -35.21 -22.98
N SER A 444 -11.20 -35.56 -23.15
CA SER A 444 -10.09 -34.66 -22.83
C SER A 444 -9.76 -33.59 -23.88
N ASP A 445 -10.40 -33.62 -25.04
CA ASP A 445 -9.99 -32.76 -26.17
C ASP A 445 -10.67 -31.41 -26.25
N GLY A 446 -11.51 -31.01 -25.25
CA GLY A 446 -12.32 -29.80 -25.34
C GLY A 446 -12.29 -28.86 -24.16
N TYR A 447 -11.74 -29.23 -23.03
CA TYR A 447 -11.64 -28.35 -21.85
C TYR A 447 -10.19 -28.37 -21.37
N GLY A 448 -9.61 -27.16 -21.26
CA GLY A 448 -8.21 -26.98 -20.90
C GLY A 448 -7.81 -27.76 -19.64
N GLU A 449 -6.54 -28.13 -19.59
CA GLU A 449 -5.90 -29.00 -18.60
C GLU A 449 -6.16 -28.63 -17.11
N ASP A 450 -6.82 -27.50 -16.83
CA ASP A 450 -7.08 -26.97 -15.50
C ASP A 450 -8.27 -27.60 -14.76
N THR A 451 -9.06 -28.46 -15.42
CA THR A 451 -10.28 -29.05 -14.81
C THR A 451 -10.03 -30.44 -14.18
N PHE A 452 -8.84 -31.01 -14.32
CA PHE A 452 -8.51 -32.35 -13.85
C PHE A 452 -7.74 -32.35 -12.53
N LEU A 453 -8.33 -31.86 -11.48
CA LEU A 453 -7.79 -32.07 -10.13
C LEU A 453 -8.91 -32.22 -9.11
N LEU A 454 -9.14 -33.44 -8.69
CA LEU A 454 -9.48 -33.82 -7.32
C LEU A 454 -10.09 -35.23 -7.27
N LEU A 455 -9.41 -36.13 -6.66
CA LEU A 455 -9.78 -37.03 -5.56
C LEU A 455 -8.82 -38.22 -5.54
N SER A 456 -7.89 -38.23 -4.60
CA SER A 456 -7.17 -39.45 -4.22
C SER A 456 -7.98 -40.14 -3.12
N GLY A 457 -8.78 -41.06 -3.49
CA GLY A 457 -9.18 -42.11 -2.59
C GLY A 457 -8.01 -43.12 -2.48
N ARG A 458 -7.73 -43.57 -1.28
CA ARG A 458 -6.82 -44.71 -1.02
C ARG A 458 -7.18 -45.88 -1.94
N SER A 459 -6.22 -46.28 -2.74
CA SER A 459 -6.25 -47.63 -3.35
C SER A 459 -5.91 -48.63 -2.25
N GLY A 460 -6.95 -49.19 -1.68
CA GLY A 460 -6.90 -50.26 -0.71
C GLY A 460 -8.33 -50.61 -0.36
N GLU A 461 -8.77 -51.78 -0.83
CA GLU A 461 -10.07 -52.42 -0.60
C GLU A 461 -11.22 -51.99 -1.51
N LEU A 462 -11.25 -52.61 -2.69
CA LEU A 462 -12.26 -53.53 -3.21
C LEU A 462 -11.78 -54.14 -4.54
#